data_35fc77e23e9d8391b9637dbef37fb0a6
#
_entry.id   35fc77e23e9d8391b9637dbef37fb0a6
#
_cell.length_a   1.000
_cell.length_b   1.000
_cell.length_c   1.000
_cell.angle_alpha   90.00
_cell.angle_beta   90.00
_cell.angle_gamma   90.00
#
_symmetry.space_group_name_H-M   'P 1'
#
loop_
_entity.id
_entity.type
_entity.pdbx_description
1 polymer ?
#
loop_
_entity_poly.entity_id
_entity_poly.type
_entity_poly.pdbx_seq_one_letter_code
_entity_poly.pdbx_strand_id
1 'polypeptide(L)'
;MTRILTSCFILYVCVHICVCVFRSAKEAEDKIKKALDKGEVLPTEARFDSNCITPGTDFMARLQEQLKYFVHNKLSTDKLWQNVRVYLSGHETPGEGEHKIMEFIRSENRTSGHNPNTRHCLYGLDADLIMLGLTSHEPNFSLLREEVRFGGKKSQKRITAPEETTFHLLHLSLMREYIDYEFSILRNHMGSDYDLERIIDDWILMGFLVGNDFIPHLPHLHISHDALPLLYKTYISVLPSLGGYINENGHLNLRNFGTYLEKLSEFDREHFREIFVDLKWFESKVGNKYLNEAAGLAAEKEFDSSLCLGPITSTEGVIGEGKGAVGDDEEEEDDMFETEFRQYKRTYYMTKMGVDVVSDEFLAMQAKCYVEGIQWILHYYYHGVQSWSWYYPYHYAPFLSDIRNISGLELTFDLGTPFMPFQQLLAVLPAASMELLPKAYRHLMSSDNSPIIEYYPLDFKTXXXXXXQLQNSIMIKRKRKICQKYNSAYICYVFVEQRCLLAAMDSCNHKLTEEEKARNCHTQCAVYVYDQETDFRYSSVLPHLFPDIVHCHVG
;
A
#
# COMPACT_ATOMS: atom_id res chain seq x y z
N MET A 1 -20.77 28.49 12.86
CA MET A 1 -19.91 28.00 11.79
C MET A 1 -18.91 29.04 11.24
N THR A 2 -19.01 30.30 11.58
CA THR A 2 -18.22 31.38 10.96
C THR A 2 -16.90 31.72 11.67
N ARG A 3 -16.52 31.00 12.73
CA ARG A 3 -15.28 31.30 13.48
C ARG A 3 -14.18 30.23 13.35
N ILE A 4 -14.36 29.27 12.45
CA ILE A 4 -13.40 28.15 12.32
C ILE A 4 -12.39 28.38 11.19
N LEU A 5 -12.54 29.48 10.45
CA LEU A 5 -11.77 29.73 9.23
C LEU A 5 -10.56 30.66 9.38
N THR A 6 -10.03 30.80 10.61
CA THR A 6 -8.80 31.59 10.81
C THR A 6 -7.53 30.73 10.93
N SER A 7 -7.62 29.49 10.55
CA SER A 7 -6.45 28.60 10.50
C SER A 7 -6.18 28.23 9.05
N CYS A 8 -4.94 28.12 8.67
CA CYS A 8 -4.50 27.75 7.33
C CYS A 8 -5.34 26.59 6.78
N PHE A 9 -6.14 26.86 5.75
CA PHE A 9 -6.83 25.82 4.99
C PHE A 9 -5.90 25.37 3.89
N ILE A 10 -5.38 24.18 4.02
CA ILE A 10 -4.58 23.57 2.96
C ILE A 10 -5.52 22.66 2.18
N LEU A 11 -5.84 23.06 0.95
CA LEU A 11 -6.66 22.24 0.06
C LEU A 11 -5.71 21.34 -0.75
N TYR A 12 -5.58 20.10 -0.33
CA TYR A 12 -4.88 19.09 -1.09
C TYR A 12 -5.90 18.18 -1.78
N VAL A 13 -5.83 18.12 -3.09
CA VAL A 13 -6.59 17.13 -3.85
C VAL A 13 -5.65 15.93 -4.02
N CYS A 14 -5.77 14.99 -3.11
CA CYS A 14 -5.06 13.72 -3.22
C CYS A 14 -5.84 12.82 -4.16
N VAL A 15 -5.34 12.67 -5.38
CA VAL A 15 -5.93 11.76 -6.34
C VAL A 15 -5.24 10.41 -6.15
N HIS A 16 -5.88 9.56 -5.40
CA HIS A 16 -5.39 8.19 -5.16
C HIS A 16 -5.69 7.34 -6.39
N ILE A 17 -4.65 7.02 -7.14
CA ILE A 17 -4.78 6.09 -8.27
C ILE A 17 -4.69 4.69 -7.70
N CYS A 18 -5.84 4.20 -7.30
CA CYS A 18 -5.94 2.82 -6.86
C CYS A 18 -5.81 1.89 -8.07
N VAL A 19 -5.07 0.81 -7.90
CA VAL A 19 -4.84 -0.24 -8.92
C VAL A 19 -6.13 -1.01 -9.26
N CYS A 20 -7.27 -0.49 -8.91
CA CYS A 20 -8.57 -0.97 -9.37
C CYS A 20 -8.80 -0.77 -10.88
N VAL A 21 -7.88 -0.08 -11.55
CA VAL A 21 -8.05 0.32 -12.95
C VAL A 21 -8.14 -0.89 -13.90
N PHE A 22 -7.28 -1.88 -13.74
CA PHE A 22 -7.31 -3.07 -14.61
C PHE A 22 -8.59 -3.88 -14.46
N ARG A 23 -8.99 -4.09 -13.23
CA ARG A 23 -10.23 -4.81 -12.93
C ARG A 23 -11.43 -4.00 -13.42
N SER A 24 -11.41 -2.70 -13.21
CA SER A 24 -12.42 -1.78 -13.71
C SER A 24 -12.53 -1.82 -15.24
N ALA A 25 -11.40 -1.88 -15.94
CA ALA A 25 -11.37 -1.99 -17.40
C ALA A 25 -12.03 -3.30 -17.87
N LYS A 26 -11.63 -4.42 -17.32
CA LYS A 26 -12.17 -5.74 -17.67
C LYS A 26 -13.66 -5.84 -17.29
N GLU A 27 -14.03 -5.43 -16.08
CA GLU A 27 -15.43 -5.42 -15.64
C GLU A 27 -16.30 -4.54 -16.54
N ALA A 28 -15.75 -3.45 -17.06
CA ALA A 28 -16.47 -2.55 -17.96
C ALA A 28 -16.59 -3.16 -19.36
N GLU A 29 -15.57 -3.86 -19.85
CA GLU A 29 -15.66 -4.62 -21.10
C GLU A 29 -16.74 -5.69 -20.99
N ASP A 30 -16.80 -6.41 -19.88
CA ASP A 30 -17.82 -7.42 -19.61
C ASP A 30 -19.22 -6.78 -19.55
N LYS A 31 -19.33 -5.58 -18.94
CA LYS A 31 -20.61 -4.84 -18.89
C LYS A 31 -21.04 -4.37 -20.27
N ILE A 32 -20.08 -3.85 -21.06
CA ILE A 32 -20.33 -3.44 -22.46
C ILE A 32 -20.81 -4.64 -23.27
N LYS A 33 -20.11 -5.76 -23.18
CA LYS A 33 -20.49 -6.99 -23.87
C LYS A 33 -21.90 -7.42 -23.47
N LYS A 34 -22.20 -7.44 -22.17
CA LYS A 34 -23.54 -7.80 -21.67
C LYS A 34 -24.62 -6.82 -22.13
N ALA A 35 -24.29 -5.52 -22.26
CA ALA A 35 -25.21 -4.51 -22.77
C ALA A 35 -25.48 -4.73 -24.26
N LEU A 36 -24.42 -4.99 -25.03
CA LEU A 36 -24.55 -5.31 -26.47
C LEU A 36 -25.37 -6.59 -26.68
N ASP A 37 -25.13 -7.63 -25.87
CA ASP A 37 -25.89 -8.89 -25.92
C ASP A 37 -27.38 -8.66 -25.64
N LYS A 38 -27.72 -7.61 -24.86
CA LYS A 38 -29.10 -7.21 -24.56
C LYS A 38 -29.68 -6.26 -25.59
N GLY A 39 -28.90 -5.85 -26.60
CA GLY A 39 -29.33 -4.88 -27.61
C GLY A 39 -29.39 -3.45 -27.10
N GLU A 40 -28.70 -3.12 -26.02
CA GLU A 40 -28.67 -1.74 -25.52
C GLU A 40 -27.77 -0.88 -26.40
N VAL A 41 -28.22 0.36 -26.67
CA VAL A 41 -27.43 1.33 -27.45
C VAL A 41 -26.37 1.92 -26.53
N LEU A 42 -25.11 1.74 -26.92
CA LEU A 42 -23.99 2.28 -26.16
C LEU A 42 -23.74 3.74 -26.52
N PRO A 43 -23.21 4.55 -25.57
CA PRO A 43 -22.77 5.91 -25.90
C PRO A 43 -21.71 5.88 -27.01
N THR A 44 -21.77 6.87 -27.90
CA THR A 44 -20.81 7.01 -29.01
C THR A 44 -19.48 7.61 -28.55
N GLU A 45 -19.46 8.20 -27.37
CA GLU A 45 -18.29 8.85 -26.81
C GLU A 45 -17.27 7.80 -26.33
N ALA A 46 -15.99 8.09 -26.53
CA ALA A 46 -14.91 7.24 -26.03
C ALA A 46 -14.98 7.15 -24.50
N ARG A 47 -14.79 5.97 -23.99
CA ARG A 47 -14.80 5.71 -22.54
C ARG A 47 -13.66 6.47 -21.86
N PHE A 48 -13.97 7.09 -20.73
CA PHE A 48 -12.96 7.74 -19.90
C PHE A 48 -11.97 6.70 -19.36
N ASP A 49 -10.69 6.88 -19.68
CA ASP A 49 -9.62 6.04 -19.14
C ASP A 49 -9.11 6.66 -17.85
N SER A 50 -9.46 6.07 -16.71
CA SER A 50 -9.04 6.55 -15.39
C SER A 50 -7.52 6.54 -15.18
N ASN A 51 -6.75 5.82 -16.00
CA ASN A 51 -5.28 5.87 -15.96
C ASN A 51 -4.74 7.25 -16.35
N CYS A 52 -5.57 8.10 -17.00
CA CYS A 52 -5.16 9.49 -17.28
C CYS A 52 -4.94 10.29 -15.98
N ILE A 53 -5.51 9.83 -14.84
CA ILE A 53 -5.29 10.46 -13.54
C ILE A 53 -3.96 9.91 -12.96
N THR A 54 -2.86 10.19 -13.67
CA THR A 54 -1.50 9.77 -13.28
C THR A 54 -0.56 10.94 -13.61
N PRO A 55 0.41 11.25 -12.72
CA PRO A 55 1.38 12.31 -12.99
C PRO A 55 2.05 12.17 -14.35
N GLY A 56 2.17 13.28 -15.08
CA GLY A 56 2.80 13.33 -16.40
C GLY A 56 1.82 13.27 -17.58
N THR A 57 0.54 12.93 -17.36
CA THR A 57 -0.46 12.89 -18.43
C THR A 57 -0.94 14.30 -18.80
N ASP A 58 -1.47 14.46 -20.02
CA ASP A 58 -2.12 15.70 -20.46
C ASP A 58 -3.29 16.09 -19.54
N PHE A 59 -4.05 15.10 -19.10
CA PHE A 59 -5.20 15.33 -18.19
C PHE A 59 -4.73 16.00 -16.91
N MET A 60 -3.67 15.48 -16.29
CA MET A 60 -3.17 16.03 -15.02
C MET A 60 -2.56 17.43 -15.20
N ALA A 61 -1.88 17.67 -16.32
CA ALA A 61 -1.36 18.99 -16.64
C ALA A 61 -2.48 20.02 -16.77
N ARG A 62 -3.54 19.67 -17.53
CA ARG A 62 -4.72 20.54 -17.68
C ARG A 62 -5.44 20.76 -16.35
N LEU A 63 -5.60 19.69 -15.56
CA LEU A 63 -6.22 19.77 -14.23
C LEU A 63 -5.44 20.74 -13.33
N GLN A 64 -4.12 20.66 -13.34
CA GLN A 64 -3.29 21.57 -12.54
C GLN A 64 -3.50 23.03 -12.95
N GLU A 65 -3.56 23.33 -14.26
CA GLU A 65 -3.81 24.67 -14.74
C GLU A 65 -5.22 25.18 -14.33
N GLN A 66 -6.21 24.29 -14.35
CA GLN A 66 -7.56 24.66 -13.89
C GLN A 66 -7.59 24.87 -12.35
N LEU A 67 -6.78 24.14 -11.59
CA LEU A 67 -6.65 24.37 -10.15
C LEU A 67 -5.96 25.71 -9.87
N LYS A 68 -4.93 26.08 -10.63
CA LYS A 68 -4.31 27.41 -10.55
C LYS A 68 -5.34 28.50 -10.82
N TYR A 69 -6.10 28.36 -11.91
CA TYR A 69 -7.20 29.28 -12.26
C TYR A 69 -8.19 29.40 -11.10
N PHE A 70 -8.63 28.26 -10.55
CA PHE A 70 -9.60 28.22 -9.44
C PHE A 70 -9.05 29.01 -8.23
N VAL A 71 -7.78 28.79 -7.86
CA VAL A 71 -7.15 29.49 -6.73
C VAL A 71 -7.10 31.00 -6.99
N HIS A 72 -6.64 31.42 -8.18
CA HIS A 72 -6.59 32.84 -8.57
C HIS A 72 -7.98 33.48 -8.52
N ASN A 73 -8.98 32.79 -9.08
CA ASN A 73 -10.36 33.27 -9.08
C ASN A 73 -10.89 33.44 -7.66
N LYS A 74 -10.72 32.39 -6.82
CA LYS A 74 -11.25 32.41 -5.45
C LYS A 74 -10.59 33.49 -4.59
N LEU A 75 -9.27 33.58 -4.62
CA LEU A 75 -8.54 34.61 -3.84
C LEU A 75 -8.92 36.02 -4.30
N SER A 76 -9.11 36.24 -5.61
CA SER A 76 -9.44 37.57 -6.16
C SER A 76 -10.89 37.98 -5.88
N THR A 77 -11.86 37.04 -5.91
CA THR A 77 -13.29 37.39 -5.94
C THR A 77 -14.04 37.02 -4.65
N ASP A 78 -13.55 36.09 -3.86
CA ASP A 78 -14.28 35.56 -2.70
C ASP A 78 -13.63 36.02 -1.39
N LYS A 79 -14.34 36.92 -0.66
CA LYS A 79 -13.85 37.50 0.59
C LYS A 79 -13.47 36.46 1.66
N LEU A 80 -14.09 35.27 1.62
CA LEU A 80 -13.77 34.20 2.58
C LEU A 80 -12.38 33.62 2.33
N TRP A 81 -11.88 33.71 1.09
CA TRP A 81 -10.57 33.20 0.70
C TRP A 81 -9.45 34.24 0.88
N GLN A 82 -9.75 35.53 0.97
CA GLN A 82 -8.74 36.60 1.00
C GLN A 82 -7.82 36.56 2.25
N ASN A 83 -8.23 35.86 3.30
CA ASN A 83 -7.40 35.69 4.50
C ASN A 83 -6.79 34.28 4.58
N VAL A 84 -6.82 33.52 3.48
CA VAL A 84 -6.32 32.16 3.42
C VAL A 84 -5.02 32.15 2.60
N ARG A 85 -4.02 31.44 3.09
CA ARG A 85 -2.79 31.14 2.35
C ARG A 85 -2.97 29.76 1.71
N VAL A 86 -2.86 29.68 0.40
CA VAL A 86 -3.08 28.44 -0.35
C VAL A 86 -1.74 27.88 -0.82
N TYR A 87 -1.45 26.66 -0.45
CA TYR A 87 -0.29 25.89 -0.91
C TYR A 87 -0.80 24.87 -1.95
N LEU A 88 -0.33 24.99 -3.19
CA LEU A 88 -0.71 24.08 -4.27
C LEU A 88 0.49 23.23 -4.67
N SER A 89 0.45 21.96 -4.30
CA SER A 89 1.46 20.96 -4.67
C SER A 89 0.82 19.98 -5.64
N GLY A 90 1.19 20.07 -6.90
CA GLY A 90 0.56 19.33 -7.99
C GLY A 90 1.26 18.02 -8.34
N HIS A 91 0.88 17.49 -9.50
CA HIS A 91 1.39 16.22 -10.02
C HIS A 91 2.87 16.28 -10.42
N GLU A 92 3.41 17.48 -10.58
CA GLU A 92 4.83 17.69 -10.95
C GLU A 92 5.77 17.67 -9.73
N THR A 93 5.19 17.74 -8.51
CA THR A 93 5.98 17.67 -7.27
C THR A 93 6.04 16.21 -6.83
N PRO A 94 7.24 15.60 -6.73
CA PRO A 94 7.35 14.19 -6.35
C PRO A 94 6.74 13.88 -4.98
N GLY A 95 6.25 12.68 -4.81
CA GLY A 95 5.67 12.18 -3.56
C GLY A 95 4.15 12.14 -3.58
N GLU A 96 3.62 11.32 -2.71
CA GLU A 96 2.16 11.17 -2.51
C GLU A 96 1.61 12.39 -1.76
N GLY A 97 0.37 12.76 -2.06
CA GLY A 97 -0.25 13.97 -1.53
C GLY A 97 -0.26 14.04 -0.01
N GLU A 98 -0.68 12.95 0.63
CA GLU A 98 -0.75 12.83 2.09
C GLU A 98 0.62 12.98 2.74
N HIS A 99 1.65 12.40 2.15
CA HIS A 99 3.03 12.51 2.66
C HIS A 99 3.59 13.93 2.48
N LYS A 100 3.21 14.61 1.39
CA LYS A 100 3.58 16.03 1.20
C LYS A 100 2.91 16.92 2.24
N ILE A 101 1.66 16.60 2.64
CA ILE A 101 0.97 17.30 3.73
C ILE A 101 1.73 17.07 5.05
N MET A 102 2.12 15.83 5.34
CA MET A 102 2.85 15.51 6.57
C MET A 102 4.22 16.22 6.61
N GLU A 103 4.90 16.29 5.46
CA GLU A 103 6.16 17.03 5.35
C GLU A 103 5.97 18.52 5.64
N PHE A 104 4.88 19.10 5.11
CA PHE A 104 4.52 20.50 5.40
C PHE A 104 4.29 20.70 6.90
N ILE A 105 3.52 19.82 7.56
CA ILE A 105 3.25 19.89 9.00
C ILE A 105 4.57 19.82 9.79
N ARG A 106 5.44 18.85 9.45
CA ARG A 106 6.75 18.71 10.11
C ARG A 106 7.61 19.97 9.93
N SER A 107 7.57 20.57 8.74
CA SER A 107 8.30 21.81 8.45
C SER A 107 7.79 22.98 9.27
N GLU A 108 6.46 23.14 9.33
CA GLU A 108 5.82 24.21 10.13
C GLU A 108 6.15 24.08 11.62
N ASN A 109 6.16 22.84 12.12
CA ASN A 109 6.46 22.58 13.54
C ASN A 109 7.90 22.96 13.92
N ARG A 110 8.81 22.98 12.95
CA ARG A 110 10.22 23.38 13.15
C ARG A 110 10.41 24.89 13.10
N THR A 111 9.41 25.65 12.63
CA THR A 111 9.57 27.11 12.52
C THR A 111 9.46 27.80 13.89
N SER A 112 10.26 28.85 14.07
CA SER A 112 10.18 29.66 15.28
C SER A 112 8.84 30.37 15.32
N GLY A 113 8.12 30.23 16.44
CA GLY A 113 6.78 30.80 16.60
C GLY A 113 5.64 29.87 16.23
N HIS A 114 5.91 28.60 15.96
CA HIS A 114 4.87 27.61 15.76
C HIS A 114 3.90 27.58 16.93
N ASN A 115 2.59 27.57 16.65
CA ASN A 115 1.56 27.48 17.66
C ASN A 115 1.23 26.00 17.95
N PRO A 116 1.56 25.46 19.12
CA PRO A 116 1.30 24.04 19.43
C PRO A 116 -0.20 23.70 19.50
N ASN A 117 -1.09 24.69 19.45
CA ASN A 117 -2.54 24.47 19.40
C ASN A 117 -3.11 24.59 17.99
N THR A 118 -2.26 24.55 16.96
CA THR A 118 -2.70 24.56 15.57
C THR A 118 -3.69 23.41 15.32
N ARG A 119 -4.76 23.71 14.59
CA ARG A 119 -5.77 22.70 14.25
C ARG A 119 -5.55 22.22 12.82
N HIS A 120 -5.31 20.93 12.69
CA HIS A 120 -5.11 20.28 11.39
C HIS A 120 -6.39 19.55 10.98
N CYS A 121 -6.77 19.71 9.72
CA CYS A 121 -7.89 18.98 9.14
C CYS A 121 -7.46 18.43 7.78
N LEU A 122 -7.28 17.12 7.70
CA LEU A 122 -6.87 16.43 6.49
C LEU A 122 -8.11 15.81 5.82
N TYR A 123 -8.36 16.19 4.58
CA TYR A 123 -9.46 15.62 3.80
C TYR A 123 -8.95 14.46 2.95
N GLY A 124 -9.53 13.30 3.14
CA GLY A 124 -9.19 12.10 2.37
C GLY A 124 -10.02 10.88 2.78
N LEU A 125 -10.03 9.88 1.92
CA LEU A 125 -10.86 8.67 2.10
C LEU A 125 -10.06 7.46 2.59
N ASP A 126 -8.74 7.50 2.51
CA ASP A 126 -7.90 6.34 2.80
C ASP A 126 -7.73 6.10 4.30
N ALA A 127 -7.67 4.82 4.66
CA ALA A 127 -7.61 4.42 6.07
C ALA A 127 -6.24 4.70 6.70
N ASP A 128 -5.18 4.69 5.91
CA ASP A 128 -3.81 4.97 6.37
C ASP A 128 -3.63 6.41 6.85
N LEU A 129 -4.53 7.33 6.46
CA LEU A 129 -4.53 8.70 6.97
C LEU A 129 -4.66 8.76 8.49
N ILE A 130 -5.29 7.75 9.10
CA ILE A 130 -5.36 7.65 10.58
C ILE A 130 -3.96 7.47 11.14
N MET A 131 -3.20 6.51 10.59
CA MET A 131 -1.81 6.26 11.02
C MET A 131 -0.94 7.49 10.78
N LEU A 132 -1.02 8.06 9.56
CA LEU A 132 -0.24 9.26 9.20
C LEU A 132 -0.55 10.43 10.13
N GLY A 133 -1.83 10.69 10.41
CA GLY A 133 -2.22 11.77 11.32
C GLY A 133 -1.68 11.53 12.75
N LEU A 134 -1.70 10.28 13.20
CA LEU A 134 -1.18 9.91 14.52
C LEU A 134 0.34 10.09 14.62
N THR A 135 1.11 9.81 13.53
CA THR A 135 2.58 10.01 13.55
C THR A 135 2.99 11.46 13.77
N SER A 136 2.08 12.42 13.52
CA SER A 136 2.38 13.83 13.76
C SER A 136 2.43 14.18 15.24
N HIS A 137 1.76 13.40 16.09
CA HIS A 137 1.55 13.66 17.52
C HIS A 137 0.88 15.02 17.79
N GLU A 138 0.20 15.58 16.76
CA GLU A 138 -0.52 16.84 16.88
C GLU A 138 -1.80 16.63 17.71
N PRO A 139 -2.01 17.43 18.77
CA PRO A 139 -3.15 17.22 19.67
C PRO A 139 -4.49 17.52 18.99
N ASN A 140 -4.51 18.42 18.00
CA ASN A 140 -5.73 18.92 17.37
C ASN A 140 -5.79 18.49 15.89
N PHE A 141 -5.64 17.20 15.63
CA PHE A 141 -5.69 16.64 14.27
C PHE A 141 -7.02 15.95 14.03
N SER A 142 -7.65 16.24 12.89
CA SER A 142 -8.92 15.66 12.49
C SER A 142 -8.87 15.21 11.02
N LEU A 143 -9.58 14.13 10.72
CA LEU A 143 -9.76 13.63 9.36
C LEU A 143 -11.17 13.92 8.91
N LEU A 144 -11.31 14.54 7.75
CA LEU A 144 -12.60 14.84 7.12
C LEU A 144 -12.80 13.90 5.93
N ARG A 145 -13.95 13.24 5.86
CA ARG A 145 -14.26 12.34 4.74
C ARG A 145 -15.75 12.35 4.43
N GLU A 146 -16.08 11.96 3.23
CA GLU A 146 -17.47 11.76 2.81
C GLU A 146 -18.04 10.51 3.49
N GLU A 147 -19.33 10.55 3.76
CA GLU A 147 -20.07 9.40 4.30
C GLU A 147 -19.99 8.22 3.33
N VAL A 148 -19.48 7.08 3.80
CA VAL A 148 -19.49 5.83 3.05
C VAL A 148 -20.74 5.05 3.43
N ARG A 149 -21.64 4.87 2.49
CA ARG A 149 -22.89 4.12 2.73
C ARG A 149 -22.67 2.66 2.37
N PHE A 150 -22.61 1.83 3.39
CA PHE A 150 -22.55 0.38 3.26
C PHE A 150 -23.96 -0.17 3.03
N GLY A 151 -24.24 -0.61 1.81
CA GLY A 151 -25.53 -1.19 1.48
C GLY A 151 -25.49 -1.93 0.16
N GLY A 152 -26.38 -2.89 -0.01
CA GLY A 152 -26.50 -3.66 -1.23
C GLY A 152 -26.81 -2.78 -2.45
N LYS A 153 -26.50 -3.28 -3.63
CA LYS A 153 -26.59 -2.57 -4.92
C LYS A 153 -27.95 -1.87 -5.19
N LYS A 154 -29.01 -2.23 -4.45
CA LYS A 154 -30.35 -1.64 -4.61
C LYS A 154 -30.59 -0.38 -3.77
N SER A 155 -29.71 -0.05 -2.81
CA SER A 155 -29.95 1.09 -1.90
C SER A 155 -29.07 2.30 -2.18
N GLN A 156 -28.14 2.20 -3.12
CA GLN A 156 -27.27 3.33 -3.48
C GLN A 156 -28.01 4.28 -4.40
N LYS A 157 -28.78 5.18 -3.82
CA LYS A 157 -29.22 6.38 -4.55
C LYS A 157 -27.95 7.16 -4.87
N ARG A 158 -27.65 7.29 -6.14
CA ARG A 158 -26.47 8.05 -6.60
C ARG A 158 -26.63 9.49 -6.13
N ILE A 159 -25.71 9.97 -5.32
CA ILE A 159 -25.67 11.38 -4.95
C ILE A 159 -25.33 12.14 -6.22
N THR A 160 -26.25 12.95 -6.68
CA THR A 160 -26.11 13.69 -7.93
C THR A 160 -25.75 15.16 -7.70
N ALA A 161 -25.93 15.65 -6.48
CA ALA A 161 -25.65 17.04 -6.12
C ALA A 161 -24.65 17.10 -4.96
N PRO A 162 -23.58 17.88 -5.09
CA PRO A 162 -22.59 18.02 -4.00
C PRO A 162 -23.21 18.46 -2.68
N GLU A 163 -24.29 19.24 -2.72
CA GLU A 163 -25.01 19.75 -1.54
C GLU A 163 -25.65 18.64 -0.72
N GLU A 164 -25.88 17.47 -1.32
CA GLU A 164 -26.46 16.30 -0.63
C GLU A 164 -25.38 15.44 0.08
N THR A 165 -24.09 15.79 -0.09
CA THR A 165 -23.00 15.02 0.49
C THR A 165 -22.92 15.25 1.99
N THR A 166 -22.99 14.18 2.77
CA THR A 166 -22.75 14.19 4.22
C THR A 166 -21.26 13.95 4.48
N PHE A 167 -20.69 14.74 5.37
CA PHE A 167 -19.29 14.61 5.77
C PHE A 167 -19.20 14.13 7.20
N HIS A 168 -18.21 13.28 7.45
CA HIS A 168 -17.85 12.82 8.80
C HIS A 168 -16.48 13.38 9.17
N LEU A 169 -16.36 13.81 10.41
CA LEU A 169 -15.11 14.33 10.98
C LEU A 169 -14.66 13.40 12.09
N LEU A 170 -13.51 12.76 11.90
CA LEU A 170 -12.89 11.91 12.91
C LEU A 170 -11.80 12.73 13.64
N HIS A 171 -12.00 12.96 14.91
CA HIS A 171 -10.97 13.58 15.75
C HIS A 171 -9.98 12.51 16.20
N LEU A 172 -8.69 12.68 15.88
CA LEU A 172 -7.67 11.70 16.26
C LEU A 172 -7.45 11.68 17.79
N SER A 173 -7.80 12.75 18.49
CA SER A 173 -7.82 12.74 19.97
C SER A 173 -8.72 11.62 20.50
N LEU A 174 -9.88 11.41 19.87
CA LEU A 174 -10.78 10.31 20.24
C LEU A 174 -10.16 8.94 19.91
N MET A 175 -9.50 8.82 18.77
CA MET A 175 -8.79 7.58 18.39
C MET A 175 -7.71 7.25 19.42
N ARG A 176 -6.99 8.27 19.90
CA ARG A 176 -5.96 8.12 20.94
C ARG A 176 -6.58 7.56 22.24
N GLU A 177 -7.78 8.01 22.62
CA GLU A 177 -8.49 7.48 23.80
C GLU A 177 -8.84 6.00 23.62
N TYR A 178 -9.24 5.57 22.40
CA TYR A 178 -9.52 4.16 22.11
C TYR A 178 -8.25 3.32 22.22
N ILE A 179 -7.11 3.81 21.69
CA ILE A 179 -5.82 3.11 21.80
C ILE A 179 -5.43 3.01 23.29
N ASP A 180 -5.53 4.10 24.02
CA ASP A 180 -5.24 4.14 25.46
C ASP A 180 -6.08 3.12 26.23
N TYR A 181 -7.35 3.01 25.90
CA TYR A 181 -8.27 2.03 26.52
C TYR A 181 -7.83 0.59 26.21
N GLU A 182 -7.51 0.30 24.96
CA GLU A 182 -7.09 -1.04 24.51
C GLU A 182 -5.84 -1.51 25.24
N PHE A 183 -4.89 -0.60 25.46
CA PHE A 183 -3.61 -0.92 26.10
C PHE A 183 -3.55 -0.52 27.57
N SER A 184 -4.68 -0.19 28.20
CA SER A 184 -4.76 0.32 29.57
C SER A 184 -4.16 -0.61 30.63
N ILE A 185 -4.20 -1.92 30.40
CA ILE A 185 -3.62 -2.91 31.32
C ILE A 185 -2.10 -2.68 31.49
N LEU A 186 -1.43 -2.16 30.49
CA LEU A 186 0.01 -1.87 30.53
C LEU A 186 0.37 -0.81 31.58
N ARG A 187 -0.57 0.08 31.94
CA ARG A 187 -0.35 1.08 33.01
C ARG A 187 0.03 0.41 34.33
N ASN A 188 -0.60 -0.75 34.63
CA ASN A 188 -0.35 -1.49 35.86
C ASN A 188 1.00 -2.20 35.85
N HIS A 189 1.48 -2.58 34.67
CA HIS A 189 2.74 -3.34 34.51
C HIS A 189 3.96 -2.43 34.34
N MET A 190 3.78 -1.27 33.71
CA MET A 190 4.88 -0.36 33.37
C MET A 190 4.98 0.85 34.31
N GLY A 191 3.91 1.19 35.02
CA GLY A 191 3.92 2.33 35.95
C GLY A 191 4.33 3.64 35.27
N SER A 192 5.44 4.23 35.73
CA SER A 192 5.95 5.51 35.20
C SER A 192 6.49 5.42 33.77
N ASP A 193 6.78 4.21 33.31
CA ASP A 193 7.36 3.99 31.98
C ASP A 193 6.27 3.87 30.89
N TYR A 194 4.98 3.91 31.29
CA TYR A 194 3.85 3.92 30.37
C TYR A 194 3.76 5.28 29.68
N ASP A 195 3.86 5.31 28.36
CA ASP A 195 3.73 6.51 27.54
C ASP A 195 2.80 6.20 26.36
N LEU A 196 1.64 6.85 26.36
CA LEU A 196 0.63 6.62 25.30
C LEU A 196 1.16 6.96 23.89
N GLU A 197 1.97 8.02 23.78
CA GLU A 197 2.50 8.42 22.47
C GLU A 197 3.44 7.36 21.90
N ARG A 198 4.21 6.72 22.77
CA ARG A 198 5.10 5.63 22.37
C ARG A 198 4.30 4.36 22.03
N ILE A 199 3.20 4.11 22.73
CA ILE A 199 2.29 2.99 22.42
C ILE A 199 1.63 3.23 21.05
N ILE A 200 1.25 4.48 20.75
CA ILE A 200 0.70 4.85 19.44
C ILE A 200 1.73 4.56 18.34
N ASP A 201 2.99 4.91 18.55
CA ASP A 201 4.06 4.61 17.60
C ASP A 201 4.18 3.10 17.34
N ASP A 202 4.14 2.28 18.40
CA ASP A 202 4.19 0.83 18.29
C ASP A 202 2.90 0.27 17.63
N TRP A 203 1.74 0.88 17.93
CA TRP A 203 0.45 0.52 17.32
C TRP A 203 0.48 0.69 15.79
N ILE A 204 1.08 1.81 15.33
CA ILE A 204 1.26 2.08 13.89
C ILE A 204 2.15 0.99 13.27
N LEU A 205 3.27 0.66 13.93
CA LEU A 205 4.19 -0.39 13.48
C LEU A 205 3.47 -1.74 13.36
N MET A 206 2.67 -2.12 14.36
CA MET A 206 1.90 -3.37 14.33
C MET A 206 0.94 -3.40 13.13
N GLY A 207 0.36 -2.26 12.77
CA GLY A 207 -0.51 -2.14 11.61
C GLY A 207 0.17 -2.48 10.28
N PHE A 208 1.49 -2.29 10.18
CA PHE A 208 2.22 -2.62 8.94
C PHE A 208 2.31 -4.14 8.71
N LEU A 209 2.26 -4.94 9.76
CA LEU A 209 2.39 -6.40 9.66
C LEU A 209 1.19 -7.06 8.96
N VAL A 210 0.02 -6.41 8.94
CA VAL A 210 -1.16 -6.89 8.21
C VAL A 210 -1.14 -6.47 6.73
N GLY A 211 -0.03 -5.88 6.28
CA GLY A 211 0.17 -5.48 4.90
C GLY A 211 -0.30 -4.06 4.59
N ASN A 212 0.37 -3.44 3.64
CA ASN A 212 0.05 -2.08 3.18
C ASN A 212 0.48 -1.93 1.71
N ASP A 213 0.58 -0.69 1.23
CA ASP A 213 0.92 -0.39 -0.16
C ASP A 213 2.36 -0.77 -0.52
N PHE A 214 3.24 -0.99 0.45
CA PHE A 214 4.67 -1.16 0.22
C PHE A 214 5.16 -2.59 0.47
N ILE A 215 4.56 -3.30 1.44
CA ILE A 215 4.94 -4.69 1.77
C ILE A 215 3.69 -5.57 1.89
N PRO A 216 3.78 -6.85 1.54
CA PRO A 216 2.67 -7.79 1.74
C PRO A 216 2.48 -8.11 3.23
N HIS A 217 1.27 -8.53 3.59
CA HIS A 217 0.99 -9.02 4.95
C HIS A 217 1.80 -10.30 5.23
N LEU A 218 2.12 -10.51 6.48
CA LEU A 218 2.73 -11.77 6.91
C LEU A 218 1.74 -12.93 6.72
N PRO A 219 2.22 -14.15 6.42
CA PRO A 219 1.32 -15.29 6.26
C PRO A 219 0.37 -15.43 7.45
N HIS A 220 -0.89 -15.70 7.16
CA HIS A 220 -1.99 -15.85 8.14
C HIS A 220 -2.39 -14.56 8.87
N LEU A 221 -1.57 -13.49 8.85
CA LEU A 221 -1.90 -12.21 9.48
C LEU A 221 -2.70 -11.33 8.51
N HIS A 222 -3.95 -11.67 8.30
CA HIS A 222 -4.86 -10.90 7.45
C HIS A 222 -5.87 -10.14 8.31
N ILE A 223 -6.13 -8.89 7.97
CA ILE A 223 -7.03 -8.01 8.74
C ILE A 223 -8.45 -8.58 8.86
N SER A 224 -8.89 -9.36 7.88
CA SER A 224 -10.22 -10.00 7.90
C SER A 224 -10.29 -11.25 8.80
N HIS A 225 -9.16 -11.72 9.34
CA HIS A 225 -9.06 -12.92 10.17
C HIS A 225 -8.54 -12.59 11.57
N ASP A 226 -8.97 -11.46 12.12
CA ASP A 226 -8.70 -11.04 13.49
C ASP A 226 -7.20 -10.94 13.83
N ALA A 227 -6.37 -10.58 12.85
CA ALA A 227 -4.93 -10.42 13.07
C ALA A 227 -4.61 -9.32 14.09
N LEU A 228 -5.37 -8.22 14.11
CA LEU A 228 -5.09 -7.10 15.01
C LEU A 228 -5.20 -7.48 16.50
N PRO A 229 -6.25 -8.17 16.96
CA PRO A 229 -6.31 -8.64 18.35
C PRO A 229 -5.12 -9.53 18.75
N LEU A 230 -4.66 -10.40 17.84
CA LEU A 230 -3.48 -11.24 18.08
C LEU A 230 -2.22 -10.39 18.28
N LEU A 231 -2.01 -9.41 17.38
CA LEU A 231 -0.86 -8.49 17.47
C LEU A 231 -0.85 -7.73 18.80
N TYR A 232 -2.02 -7.20 19.19
CA TYR A 232 -2.16 -6.41 20.43
C TYR A 232 -1.95 -7.28 21.67
N LYS A 233 -2.54 -8.47 21.70
CA LYS A 233 -2.40 -9.41 22.82
C LYS A 233 -0.93 -9.81 23.01
N THR A 234 -0.24 -10.13 21.92
CA THR A 234 1.20 -10.48 21.95
C THR A 234 2.01 -9.29 22.46
N TYR A 235 1.74 -8.09 21.95
CA TYR A 235 2.43 -6.86 22.34
C TYR A 235 2.28 -6.61 23.86
N ILE A 236 1.03 -6.68 24.35
CA ILE A 236 0.73 -6.49 25.78
C ILE A 236 1.53 -7.48 26.63
N SER A 237 1.70 -8.72 26.16
CA SER A 237 2.41 -9.76 26.92
C SER A 237 3.92 -9.54 27.00
N VAL A 238 4.53 -8.93 25.96
CA VAL A 238 5.99 -8.80 25.91
C VAL A 238 6.51 -7.43 26.32
N LEU A 239 5.76 -6.35 26.06
CA LEU A 239 6.26 -4.98 26.25
C LEU A 239 6.85 -4.73 27.65
N PRO A 240 6.22 -5.17 28.75
CA PRO A 240 6.80 -4.92 30.08
C PRO A 240 8.20 -5.52 30.29
N SER A 241 8.58 -6.52 29.51
CA SER A 241 9.89 -7.19 29.63
C SER A 241 10.94 -6.64 28.67
N LEU A 242 10.55 -5.80 27.69
CA LEU A 242 11.47 -5.32 26.65
C LEU A 242 12.44 -4.24 27.15
N GLY A 243 12.09 -3.53 28.21
CA GLY A 243 12.88 -2.41 28.70
C GLY A 243 12.84 -1.17 27.83
N GLY A 244 11.86 -1.08 26.93
CA GLY A 244 11.66 0.04 26.00
C GLY A 244 10.70 -0.32 24.89
N TYR A 245 10.35 0.65 24.09
CA TYR A 245 9.39 0.49 23.00
C TYR A 245 10.04 -0.10 21.74
N ILE A 246 9.25 -0.45 20.75
CA ILE A 246 9.71 -1.09 19.51
C ILE A 246 10.03 -0.05 18.43
N ASN A 247 9.17 0.97 18.33
CA ASN A 247 9.32 2.09 17.38
C ASN A 247 9.80 3.31 18.15
N GLU A 248 10.98 3.79 17.84
CA GLU A 248 11.59 4.95 18.49
C GLU A 248 11.60 6.14 17.51
N ASN A 249 10.46 6.83 17.41
CA ASN A 249 10.29 7.99 16.52
C ASN A 249 10.68 7.65 15.08
N GLY A 250 10.10 6.57 14.55
CA GLY A 250 10.36 6.15 13.16
C GLY A 250 11.62 5.29 12.98
N HIS A 251 12.31 4.97 14.06
CA HIS A 251 13.48 4.07 14.04
C HIS A 251 13.13 2.77 14.76
N LEU A 252 13.36 1.66 14.08
CA LEU A 252 13.05 0.34 14.60
C LEU A 252 14.09 -0.11 15.62
N ASN A 253 13.65 -0.37 16.85
CA ASN A 253 14.50 -1.03 17.83
C ASN A 253 14.54 -2.53 17.48
N LEU A 254 15.56 -2.94 16.74
CA LEU A 254 15.67 -4.28 16.18
C LEU A 254 15.67 -5.38 17.26
N ARG A 255 16.25 -5.10 18.43
CA ARG A 255 16.27 -6.06 19.54
C ARG A 255 14.85 -6.30 20.07
N ASN A 256 14.14 -5.22 20.39
CA ASN A 256 12.77 -5.29 20.93
C ASN A 256 11.80 -5.85 19.89
N PHE A 257 11.95 -5.43 18.64
CA PHE A 257 11.16 -5.96 17.52
C PHE A 257 11.40 -7.46 17.34
N GLY A 258 12.65 -7.89 17.42
CA GLY A 258 13.01 -9.31 17.33
C GLY A 258 12.32 -10.15 18.41
N THR A 259 12.35 -9.67 19.67
CA THR A 259 11.68 -10.36 20.79
C THR A 259 10.16 -10.42 20.58
N TYR A 260 9.57 -9.31 20.09
CA TYR A 260 8.14 -9.26 19.78
C TYR A 260 7.77 -10.27 18.67
N LEU A 261 8.55 -10.30 17.58
CA LEU A 261 8.31 -11.23 16.46
C LEU A 261 8.52 -12.68 16.88
N GLU A 262 9.51 -12.94 17.74
CA GLU A 262 9.77 -14.29 18.29
C GLU A 262 8.54 -14.80 19.05
N LYS A 263 7.98 -13.97 19.91
CA LYS A 263 6.74 -14.34 20.64
C LYS A 263 5.56 -14.49 19.68
N LEU A 264 5.44 -13.58 18.72
CA LEU A 264 4.36 -13.64 17.72
C LEU A 264 4.48 -14.90 16.85
N SER A 265 5.70 -15.39 16.61
CA SER A 265 5.95 -16.56 15.76
C SER A 265 5.37 -17.86 16.31
N GLU A 266 5.03 -17.90 17.61
CA GLU A 266 4.31 -19.03 18.21
C GLU A 266 2.99 -19.27 17.46
N PHE A 267 2.39 -18.21 16.94
CA PHE A 267 1.15 -18.27 16.14
C PHE A 267 1.30 -19.14 14.88
N ASP A 268 2.45 -19.09 14.19
CA ASP A 268 2.69 -19.93 13.01
C ASP A 268 2.53 -21.41 13.35
N ARG A 269 3.06 -21.81 14.52
CA ARG A 269 3.01 -23.20 15.00
C ARG A 269 1.59 -23.57 15.43
N GLU A 270 0.91 -22.69 16.18
CA GLU A 270 -0.47 -22.92 16.63
C GLU A 270 -1.41 -23.07 15.43
N HIS A 271 -1.27 -22.19 14.45
CA HIS A 271 -2.07 -22.22 13.24
C HIS A 271 -1.82 -23.50 12.43
N PHE A 272 -0.55 -23.89 12.27
CA PHE A 272 -0.23 -25.15 11.59
C PHE A 272 -0.73 -26.36 12.37
N ARG A 273 -0.70 -26.31 13.70
CA ARG A 273 -1.21 -27.42 14.55
C ARG A 273 -2.69 -27.70 14.25
N GLU A 274 -3.49 -26.67 14.04
CA GLU A 274 -4.91 -26.84 13.64
C GLU A 274 -5.00 -27.56 12.29
N ILE A 275 -4.22 -27.13 11.32
CA ILE A 275 -4.18 -27.77 9.98
C ILE A 275 -3.70 -29.23 10.11
N PHE A 276 -2.68 -29.47 10.89
CA PHE A 276 -2.06 -30.79 11.07
C PHE A 276 -3.06 -31.80 11.68
N VAL A 277 -3.84 -31.38 12.66
CA VAL A 277 -4.89 -32.21 13.27
C VAL A 277 -5.95 -32.58 12.22
N ASP A 278 -6.38 -31.62 11.43
CA ASP A 278 -7.34 -31.85 10.36
C ASP A 278 -6.79 -32.83 9.29
N LEU A 279 -5.52 -32.67 8.91
CA LEU A 279 -4.87 -33.56 7.96
C LEU A 279 -4.80 -35.01 8.50
N LYS A 280 -4.42 -35.20 9.76
CA LYS A 280 -4.39 -36.52 10.42
C LYS A 280 -5.79 -37.12 10.50
N TRP A 281 -6.80 -36.33 10.82
CA TRP A 281 -8.19 -36.80 10.83
C TRP A 281 -8.60 -37.31 9.44
N PHE A 282 -8.29 -36.56 8.38
CA PHE A 282 -8.58 -36.96 7.00
C PHE A 282 -7.82 -38.24 6.62
N GLU A 283 -6.54 -38.32 6.99
CA GLU A 283 -5.71 -39.51 6.74
C GLU A 283 -6.32 -40.77 7.38
N SER A 284 -6.80 -40.64 8.61
CA SER A 284 -7.42 -41.77 9.34
C SER A 284 -8.78 -42.18 8.74
N LYS A 285 -9.51 -41.27 8.09
CA LYS A 285 -10.88 -41.52 7.59
C LYS A 285 -10.94 -41.90 6.13
N VAL A 286 -10.04 -41.39 5.30
CA VAL A 286 -10.23 -41.42 3.83
C VAL A 286 -9.05 -42.06 3.08
N GLY A 287 -7.94 -42.29 3.75
CA GLY A 287 -6.74 -42.90 3.16
C GLY A 287 -5.99 -41.96 2.19
N ASN A 288 -4.79 -42.33 1.84
CA ASN A 288 -3.82 -41.51 1.11
C ASN A 288 -4.29 -40.94 -0.24
N LYS A 289 -5.27 -41.55 -0.86
CA LYS A 289 -5.74 -41.13 -2.21
C LYS A 289 -6.34 -39.74 -2.23
N TYR A 290 -6.98 -39.33 -1.14
CA TYR A 290 -7.68 -38.06 -1.06
C TYR A 290 -6.97 -37.01 -0.20
N LEU A 291 -5.83 -37.39 0.41
CA LEU A 291 -5.10 -36.49 1.30
C LEU A 291 -4.58 -35.26 0.56
N ASN A 292 -4.00 -35.46 -0.60
CA ASN A 292 -3.46 -34.37 -1.41
C ASN A 292 -4.55 -33.41 -1.89
N GLU A 293 -5.73 -33.94 -2.20
CA GLU A 293 -6.88 -33.16 -2.66
C GLU A 293 -7.51 -32.38 -1.50
N ALA A 294 -7.64 -33.02 -0.35
CA ALA A 294 -8.20 -32.39 0.86
C ALA A 294 -7.25 -31.33 1.45
N ALA A 295 -5.95 -31.62 1.46
CA ALA A 295 -4.93 -30.65 1.91
C ALA A 295 -4.88 -29.45 0.97
N GLY A 296 -5.03 -29.68 -0.32
CA GLY A 296 -5.15 -28.61 -1.33
C GLY A 296 -6.38 -27.73 -1.04
N LEU A 297 -7.52 -28.34 -0.77
CA LEU A 297 -8.77 -27.63 -0.49
C LEU A 297 -8.75 -26.88 0.85
N ALA A 298 -8.11 -27.46 1.87
CA ALA A 298 -7.94 -26.79 3.17
C ALA A 298 -7.02 -25.57 3.04
N ALA A 299 -5.89 -25.74 2.35
CA ALA A 299 -4.97 -24.64 2.05
C ALA A 299 -5.62 -23.57 1.16
N GLU A 300 -6.49 -23.97 0.23
CA GLU A 300 -7.26 -23.03 -0.60
C GLU A 300 -8.26 -22.20 0.20
N LYS A 301 -8.83 -22.75 1.25
CA LYS A 301 -9.76 -22.02 2.13
C LYS A 301 -9.06 -20.99 2.99
N GLU A 302 -7.83 -21.27 3.41
CA GLU A 302 -7.07 -20.37 4.27
C GLU A 302 -6.20 -19.39 3.50
N PHE A 303 -5.62 -19.82 2.40
CA PHE A 303 -4.76 -19.00 1.56
C PHE A 303 -5.47 -18.69 0.24
N ASP A 304 -6.51 -17.96 0.26
CA ASP A 304 -7.14 -17.39 -0.93
C ASP A 304 -6.58 -18.01 -2.25
N SER A 305 -6.90 -19.27 -2.45
CA SER A 305 -6.94 -20.00 -3.73
C SER A 305 -5.66 -20.35 -4.48
N SER A 306 -4.47 -20.55 -3.88
CA SER A 306 -3.39 -21.07 -4.74
C SER A 306 -2.24 -21.83 -4.08
N LEU A 307 -2.48 -22.43 -2.92
CA LEU A 307 -1.49 -23.35 -2.34
C LEU A 307 -1.77 -24.78 -2.85
N CYS A 308 -1.00 -25.22 -3.82
CA CYS A 308 -0.92 -26.64 -4.12
C CYS A 308 0.11 -27.27 -3.18
N LEU A 309 -0.36 -27.96 -2.19
CA LEU A 309 0.50 -28.86 -1.42
C LEU A 309 0.90 -29.99 -2.38
N GLY A 310 2.17 -30.12 -2.64
CA GLY A 310 2.71 -31.28 -3.36
C GLY A 310 2.43 -32.55 -2.57
N PRO A 311 2.52 -33.71 -3.22
CA PRO A 311 2.19 -34.97 -2.56
C PRO A 311 3.08 -35.18 -1.32
N ILE A 312 2.43 -35.31 -0.18
CA ILE A 312 3.10 -35.72 1.06
C ILE A 312 3.49 -37.19 0.83
N THR A 313 4.73 -37.43 0.55
CA THR A 313 5.25 -38.80 0.46
C THR A 313 5.34 -39.36 1.89
N SER A 314 4.35 -40.14 2.26
CA SER A 314 4.46 -40.94 3.46
C SER A 314 5.61 -41.94 3.29
N THR A 315 6.64 -41.81 4.08
CA THR A 315 7.59 -42.92 4.26
C THR A 315 6.81 -44.08 4.87
N GLU A 316 6.78 -45.20 4.17
CA GLU A 316 6.19 -46.42 4.67
C GLU A 316 6.92 -46.84 5.94
N GLY A 317 6.34 -46.46 7.08
CA GLY A 317 6.79 -46.98 8.38
C GLY A 317 6.26 -48.41 8.56
N VAL A 318 7.16 -49.36 8.68
CA VAL A 318 6.82 -50.74 8.99
C VAL A 318 6.11 -50.75 10.36
N ILE A 319 4.87 -51.22 10.38
CA ILE A 319 4.13 -51.43 11.62
C ILE A 319 4.78 -52.59 12.37
N GLY A 320 5.64 -52.27 13.28
CA GLY A 320 6.11 -53.23 14.27
C GLY A 320 5.22 -53.17 15.51
N GLU A 321 4.53 -54.27 15.82
CA GLU A 321 3.81 -54.41 17.10
C GLU A 321 4.83 -54.41 18.24
N GLY A 322 5.01 -53.27 18.92
CA GLY A 322 5.83 -53.15 20.09
C GLY A 322 5.06 -52.47 21.21
N LYS A 323 4.87 -53.17 22.32
CA LYS A 323 4.40 -52.61 23.59
C LYS A 323 5.50 -51.67 24.11
N GLY A 324 5.31 -50.37 23.98
CA GLY A 324 6.27 -49.36 24.45
C GLY A 324 5.65 -48.37 25.41
N ALA A 325 6.46 -47.81 26.24
CA ALA A 325 6.08 -46.87 27.30
C ALA A 325 5.48 -45.55 26.77
N VAL A 326 4.59 -44.97 27.56
CA VAL A 326 3.79 -43.77 27.28
C VAL A 326 4.64 -42.50 27.03
N GLY A 327 5.94 -42.55 27.12
CA GLY A 327 6.83 -41.40 26.89
C GLY A 327 7.41 -41.27 25.49
N ASP A 328 7.51 -42.37 24.75
CA ASP A 328 8.15 -42.39 23.43
C ASP A 328 7.20 -41.85 22.33
N ASP A 329 5.89 -42.04 22.52
CA ASP A 329 4.87 -41.62 21.52
C ASP A 329 4.76 -40.10 21.40
N GLU A 330 4.91 -39.33 22.48
CA GLU A 330 4.85 -37.87 22.47
C GLU A 330 6.08 -37.26 21.76
N GLU A 331 7.27 -37.79 21.95
CA GLU A 331 8.51 -37.34 21.29
C GLU A 331 8.44 -37.60 19.77
N GLU A 332 7.95 -38.79 19.38
CA GLU A 332 7.79 -39.11 17.93
C GLU A 332 6.73 -38.20 17.25
N GLU A 333 5.64 -37.85 17.96
CA GLU A 333 4.62 -36.96 17.42
C GLU A 333 5.13 -35.54 17.26
N ASP A 334 5.95 -35.01 18.19
CA ASP A 334 6.56 -33.70 18.08
C ASP A 334 7.59 -33.64 16.94
N ASP A 335 8.40 -34.68 16.75
CA ASP A 335 9.37 -34.76 15.64
C ASP A 335 8.66 -34.78 14.28
N MET A 336 7.55 -35.51 14.20
CA MET A 336 6.74 -35.57 12.97
C MET A 336 6.10 -34.22 12.70
N PHE A 337 5.55 -33.55 13.73
CA PHE A 337 4.97 -32.22 13.61
C PHE A 337 6.00 -31.21 13.08
N GLU A 338 7.21 -31.19 13.63
CA GLU A 338 8.28 -30.26 13.23
C GLU A 338 8.72 -30.51 11.78
N THR A 339 8.75 -31.77 11.36
CA THR A 339 9.11 -32.15 9.99
C THR A 339 8.05 -31.67 9.02
N GLU A 340 6.77 -31.89 9.32
CA GLU A 340 5.65 -31.45 8.50
C GLU A 340 5.55 -29.93 8.45
N PHE A 341 5.78 -29.25 9.57
CA PHE A 341 5.78 -27.78 9.65
C PHE A 341 6.88 -27.20 8.75
N ARG A 342 8.08 -27.79 8.79
CA ARG A 342 9.18 -27.39 7.89
C ARG A 342 8.81 -27.61 6.43
N GLN A 343 8.19 -28.74 6.12
CA GLN A 343 7.78 -29.06 4.75
C GLN A 343 6.66 -28.11 4.27
N TYR A 344 5.73 -27.79 5.14
CA TYR A 344 4.65 -26.81 4.87
C TYR A 344 5.22 -25.44 4.48
N LYS A 345 6.14 -24.91 5.28
CA LYS A 345 6.82 -23.63 4.99
C LYS A 345 7.64 -23.71 3.70
N ARG A 346 8.38 -24.81 3.51
CA ARG A 346 9.17 -25.02 2.30
C ARG A 346 8.27 -25.01 1.04
N THR A 347 7.13 -25.69 1.11
CA THR A 347 6.15 -25.72 0.01
C THR A 347 5.65 -24.31 -0.31
N TYR A 348 5.36 -23.51 0.70
CA TYR A 348 4.97 -22.10 0.53
C TYR A 348 6.04 -21.31 -0.25
N TYR A 349 7.30 -21.39 0.17
CA TYR A 349 8.37 -20.63 -0.50
C TYR A 349 8.58 -21.12 -1.94
N MET A 350 8.55 -22.43 -2.16
CA MET A 350 8.71 -22.99 -3.50
C MET A 350 7.56 -22.57 -4.42
N THR A 351 6.33 -22.66 -3.94
CA THR A 351 5.14 -22.38 -4.77
C THR A 351 4.84 -20.90 -4.93
N LYS A 352 4.99 -20.11 -3.85
CA LYS A 352 4.63 -18.69 -3.89
C LYS A 352 5.77 -17.80 -4.38
N MET A 353 7.01 -18.15 -4.08
CA MET A 353 8.16 -17.32 -4.44
C MET A 353 8.95 -17.88 -5.60
N GLY A 354 8.60 -19.08 -6.07
CA GLY A 354 9.20 -19.69 -7.26
C GLY A 354 10.66 -20.08 -7.08
N VAL A 355 11.06 -20.43 -5.86
CA VAL A 355 12.44 -20.87 -5.59
C VAL A 355 12.52 -22.39 -5.63
N ASP A 356 13.55 -22.92 -6.26
CA ASP A 356 13.75 -24.37 -6.35
C ASP A 356 14.33 -24.94 -5.05
N VAL A 357 15.13 -24.14 -4.33
CA VAL A 357 15.78 -24.56 -3.09
C VAL A 357 15.58 -23.48 -2.03
N VAL A 358 15.03 -23.87 -0.89
CA VAL A 358 14.86 -22.99 0.26
C VAL A 358 16.07 -23.19 1.17
N SER A 359 17.05 -22.29 1.07
CA SER A 359 18.26 -22.31 1.91
C SER A 359 18.16 -21.33 3.06
N ASP A 360 19.01 -21.49 4.06
CA ASP A 360 19.08 -20.56 5.19
C ASP A 360 19.46 -19.15 4.73
N GLU A 361 20.31 -19.03 3.71
CA GLU A 361 20.68 -17.73 3.12
C GLU A 361 19.47 -17.06 2.48
N PHE A 362 18.62 -17.85 1.78
CA PHE A 362 17.39 -17.33 1.18
C PHE A 362 16.44 -16.81 2.27
N LEU A 363 16.25 -17.59 3.34
CA LEU A 363 15.37 -17.19 4.45
C LEU A 363 15.90 -15.94 5.18
N ALA A 364 17.22 -15.89 5.41
CA ALA A 364 17.86 -14.72 6.02
C ALA A 364 17.71 -13.46 5.14
N MET A 365 17.83 -13.59 3.81
CA MET A 365 17.64 -12.49 2.87
C MET A 365 16.19 -12.03 2.85
N GLN A 366 15.24 -12.96 2.88
CA GLN A 366 13.80 -12.67 2.97
C GLN A 366 13.50 -11.87 4.24
N ALA A 367 13.98 -12.33 5.37
CA ALA A 367 13.82 -11.68 6.68
C ALA A 367 14.41 -10.27 6.65
N LYS A 368 15.63 -10.13 6.13
CA LYS A 368 16.30 -8.83 6.02
C LYS A 368 15.48 -7.87 5.16
N CYS A 369 15.06 -8.28 3.96
CA CYS A 369 14.28 -7.42 3.06
C CYS A 369 12.94 -7.00 3.68
N TYR A 370 12.32 -7.89 4.45
CA TYR A 370 11.04 -7.58 5.12
C TYR A 370 11.26 -6.54 6.23
N VAL A 371 12.29 -6.72 7.06
CA VAL A 371 12.62 -5.78 8.14
C VAL A 371 13.07 -4.42 7.56
N GLU A 372 13.85 -4.44 6.46
CA GLU A 372 14.17 -3.21 5.71
C GLU A 372 12.89 -2.50 5.25
N GLY A 373 11.91 -3.26 4.79
CA GLY A 373 10.61 -2.73 4.37
C GLY A 373 9.89 -2.02 5.52
N ILE A 374 9.83 -2.65 6.67
CA ILE A 374 9.23 -2.05 7.88
C ILE A 374 9.96 -0.73 8.21
N GLN A 375 11.31 -0.74 8.21
CA GLN A 375 12.09 0.47 8.53
C GLN A 375 11.89 1.56 7.47
N TRP A 376 11.82 1.19 6.18
CA TRP A 376 11.58 2.14 5.10
C TRP A 376 10.22 2.84 5.27
N ILE A 377 9.18 2.07 5.61
CA ILE A 377 7.82 2.61 5.82
C ILE A 377 7.80 3.53 7.05
N LEU A 378 8.45 3.12 8.16
CA LEU A 378 8.57 3.97 9.36
C LEU A 378 9.22 5.31 8.99
N HIS A 379 10.34 5.29 8.26
CA HIS A 379 10.98 6.53 7.82
C HIS A 379 10.03 7.36 6.95
N TYR A 380 9.32 6.72 6.02
CA TYR A 380 8.41 7.42 5.10
C TYR A 380 7.30 8.14 5.87
N TYR A 381 6.75 7.49 6.90
CA TYR A 381 5.67 8.06 7.73
C TYR A 381 6.16 9.16 8.66
N TYR A 382 7.34 8.98 9.28
CA TYR A 382 7.84 9.89 10.33
C TYR A 382 8.76 10.98 9.79
N HIS A 383 9.55 10.69 8.76
CA HIS A 383 10.63 11.59 8.31
C HIS A 383 10.54 11.97 6.83
N GLY A 384 9.70 11.31 6.06
CA GLY A 384 9.62 11.47 4.60
C GLY A 384 10.52 10.48 3.88
N VAL A 385 10.60 10.60 2.55
CA VAL A 385 11.30 9.63 1.69
C VAL A 385 12.78 9.54 2.07
N GLN A 386 13.24 8.34 2.39
CA GLN A 386 14.66 8.04 2.65
C GLN A 386 15.32 7.28 1.49
N SER A 387 14.50 6.73 0.59
CA SER A 387 14.99 6.13 -0.66
C SER A 387 13.88 6.13 -1.70
N TRP A 388 14.15 6.73 -2.86
CA TRP A 388 13.25 6.70 -4.01
C TRP A 388 13.37 5.39 -4.80
N SER A 389 14.46 4.67 -4.63
CA SER A 389 14.75 3.44 -5.38
C SER A 389 14.39 2.17 -4.61
N TRP A 390 14.19 2.26 -3.31
CA TRP A 390 13.89 1.08 -2.50
C TRP A 390 12.51 0.50 -2.86
N TYR A 391 12.42 -0.82 -2.91
CA TYR A 391 11.16 -1.56 -3.05
C TYR A 391 11.34 -2.95 -2.43
N TYR A 392 10.26 -3.54 -1.96
CA TYR A 392 10.27 -4.91 -1.45
C TYR A 392 10.35 -5.87 -2.66
N PRO A 393 11.41 -6.71 -2.76
CA PRO A 393 11.69 -7.43 -4.01
C PRO A 393 10.95 -8.76 -4.17
N TYR A 394 10.00 -9.06 -3.31
CA TYR A 394 9.24 -10.33 -3.36
C TYR A 394 7.74 -10.07 -3.40
N HIS A 395 6.99 -11.05 -3.92
CA HIS A 395 5.53 -10.95 -3.99
C HIS A 395 4.86 -11.27 -2.65
N TYR A 396 5.52 -12.05 -1.80
CA TYR A 396 4.97 -12.55 -0.53
C TYR A 396 5.97 -12.34 0.60
N ALA A 397 5.44 -12.24 1.82
CA ALA A 397 6.25 -12.07 3.03
C ALA A 397 6.82 -13.42 3.52
N PRO A 398 7.88 -13.40 4.32
CA PRO A 398 8.34 -14.62 5.00
C PRO A 398 7.37 -15.01 6.12
N PHE A 399 7.46 -16.25 6.59
CA PHE A 399 6.79 -16.66 7.83
C PHE A 399 7.42 -15.95 9.02
N LEU A 400 6.60 -15.63 10.03
CA LEU A 400 7.07 -15.03 11.29
C LEU A 400 8.21 -15.85 11.88
N SER A 401 8.04 -17.16 11.91
CA SER A 401 9.03 -18.10 12.47
C SER A 401 10.35 -18.15 11.70
N ASP A 402 10.43 -17.53 10.52
CA ASP A 402 11.66 -17.45 9.73
C ASP A 402 12.33 -16.06 9.80
N ILE A 403 11.68 -15.08 10.47
CA ILE A 403 12.27 -13.75 10.70
C ILE A 403 13.09 -13.84 12.00
N ARG A 404 14.36 -14.24 11.87
CA ARG A 404 15.23 -14.52 13.02
C ARG A 404 16.53 -13.72 12.94
N ASN A 405 17.18 -13.54 14.10
CA ASN A 405 18.52 -12.96 14.21
C ASN A 405 18.62 -11.56 13.62
N ILE A 406 17.55 -10.74 13.77
CA ILE A 406 17.46 -9.42 13.16
C ILE A 406 18.18 -8.31 13.94
N SER A 407 18.55 -8.56 15.21
CA SER A 407 19.12 -7.55 16.11
C SER A 407 20.44 -6.93 15.61
N GLY A 408 21.18 -7.67 14.77
CA GLY A 408 22.43 -7.20 14.21
C GLY A 408 22.35 -6.66 12.78
N LEU A 409 21.15 -6.47 12.24
CA LEU A 409 20.99 -5.97 10.86
C LEU A 409 21.39 -4.50 10.76
N GLU A 410 22.14 -4.17 9.73
CA GLU A 410 22.41 -2.79 9.34
C GLU A 410 21.41 -2.40 8.24
N LEU A 411 20.54 -1.42 8.55
CA LEU A 411 19.49 -0.95 7.66
C LEU A 411 19.89 0.42 7.13
N THR A 412 20.40 0.45 5.89
CA THR A 412 20.86 1.68 5.24
C THR A 412 20.09 1.93 3.96
N PHE A 413 19.81 3.18 3.68
CA PHE A 413 19.03 3.59 2.51
C PHE A 413 19.81 4.65 1.73
N ASP A 414 19.85 4.48 0.42
CA ASP A 414 20.35 5.50 -0.51
C ASP A 414 19.16 6.31 -0.99
N LEU A 415 19.20 7.63 -0.79
CA LEU A 415 18.09 8.52 -1.16
C LEU A 415 17.72 8.38 -2.64
N GLY A 416 18.71 8.33 -3.53
CA GLY A 416 18.45 8.26 -4.95
C GLY A 416 17.73 9.50 -5.48
N THR A 417 17.05 9.35 -6.61
CA THR A 417 16.27 10.42 -7.23
C THR A 417 14.88 9.91 -7.64
N PRO A 418 13.83 10.73 -7.49
CA PRO A 418 12.51 10.34 -7.96
C PRO A 418 12.46 10.25 -9.48
N PHE A 419 11.61 9.39 -10.00
CA PHE A 419 11.35 9.31 -11.43
C PHE A 419 10.77 10.62 -11.95
N MET A 420 11.23 11.04 -13.11
CA MET A 420 10.58 12.11 -13.90
C MET A 420 9.18 11.64 -14.29
N PRO A 421 8.22 12.57 -14.51
CA PRO A 421 6.82 12.19 -14.79
C PRO A 421 6.65 11.14 -15.90
N PHE A 422 7.37 11.24 -17.01
CA PHE A 422 7.25 10.28 -18.10
C PHE A 422 7.91 8.93 -17.78
N GLN A 423 8.95 8.94 -16.94
CA GLN A 423 9.56 7.70 -16.44
C GLN A 423 8.54 6.94 -15.56
N GLN A 424 7.85 7.68 -14.69
CA GLN A 424 6.80 7.11 -13.85
C GLN A 424 5.66 6.56 -14.72
N LEU A 425 5.19 7.32 -15.71
CA LEU A 425 4.14 6.86 -16.62
C LEU A 425 4.52 5.53 -17.30
N LEU A 426 5.72 5.48 -17.89
CA LEU A 426 6.18 4.25 -18.54
C LEU A 426 6.31 3.10 -17.54
N ALA A 427 6.67 3.40 -16.29
CA ALA A 427 6.81 2.38 -15.25
C ALA A 427 5.46 1.82 -14.75
N VAL A 428 4.36 2.61 -14.77
CA VAL A 428 3.11 2.22 -14.10
C VAL A 428 1.94 1.91 -15.06
N LEU A 429 1.93 2.48 -16.27
CA LEU A 429 0.80 2.29 -17.19
C LEU A 429 0.82 0.89 -17.83
N PRO A 430 -0.37 0.31 -18.06
CA PRO A 430 -0.48 -0.90 -18.87
C PRO A 430 -0.37 -0.58 -20.36
N ALA A 431 -0.05 -1.57 -21.18
CA ALA A 431 0.01 -1.43 -22.64
C ALA A 431 -1.31 -0.86 -23.22
N ALA A 432 -2.45 -1.23 -22.63
CA ALA A 432 -3.78 -0.76 -23.08
C ALA A 432 -3.95 0.77 -22.94
N SER A 433 -3.16 1.41 -22.07
CA SER A 433 -3.22 2.87 -21.86
C SER A 433 -2.00 3.59 -22.44
N MET A 434 -1.29 2.98 -23.40
CA MET A 434 -0.10 3.59 -24.02
C MET A 434 -0.38 4.93 -24.69
N GLU A 435 -1.62 5.20 -25.07
CA GLU A 435 -2.00 6.49 -25.67
C GLU A 435 -1.84 7.69 -24.73
N LEU A 436 -1.76 7.44 -23.43
CA LEU A 436 -1.50 8.46 -22.41
C LEU A 436 -0.03 8.89 -22.35
N LEU A 437 0.86 8.10 -22.97
CA LEU A 437 2.28 8.43 -23.09
C LEU A 437 2.55 9.35 -24.28
N PRO A 438 3.62 10.16 -24.21
CA PRO A 438 4.15 10.82 -25.41
C PRO A 438 4.36 9.80 -26.55
N LYS A 439 4.11 10.25 -27.77
CA LYS A 439 4.23 9.39 -28.97
C LYS A 439 5.62 8.74 -29.06
N ALA A 440 6.64 9.45 -28.59
CA ALA A 440 8.03 9.00 -28.59
C ALA A 440 8.23 7.65 -27.88
N TYR A 441 7.43 7.36 -26.85
CA TYR A 441 7.60 6.18 -25.99
C TYR A 441 6.60 5.05 -26.25
N ARG A 442 5.52 5.29 -27.00
CA ARG A 442 4.41 4.31 -27.16
C ARG A 442 4.90 2.96 -27.68
N HIS A 443 5.83 2.99 -28.65
CA HIS A 443 6.37 1.78 -29.25
C HIS A 443 7.14 0.91 -28.24
N LEU A 444 7.61 1.50 -27.14
CA LEU A 444 8.29 0.74 -26.07
C LEU A 444 7.34 -0.23 -25.36
N MET A 445 6.03 0.05 -25.39
CA MET A 445 4.99 -0.78 -24.77
C MET A 445 4.32 -1.75 -25.73
N SER A 446 4.53 -1.60 -27.06
CA SER A 446 3.73 -2.31 -28.05
C SER A 446 4.54 -3.03 -29.14
N SER A 447 5.80 -2.63 -29.35
CA SER A 447 6.62 -3.23 -30.42
C SER A 447 7.32 -4.49 -29.91
N ASP A 448 7.26 -5.58 -30.70
CA ASP A 448 7.97 -6.82 -30.40
C ASP A 448 9.50 -6.62 -30.32
N ASN A 449 10.02 -5.56 -30.97
CA ASN A 449 11.43 -5.23 -30.95
C ASN A 449 11.83 -4.34 -29.77
N SER A 450 10.89 -4.00 -28.88
CA SER A 450 11.19 -3.18 -27.72
C SER A 450 12.05 -3.96 -26.71
N PRO A 451 13.13 -3.36 -26.19
CA PRO A 451 13.96 -4.05 -25.20
C PRO A 451 13.26 -4.24 -23.84
N ILE A 452 12.07 -3.66 -23.67
CA ILE A 452 11.30 -3.76 -22.43
C ILE A 452 9.87 -4.31 -22.67
N ILE A 453 9.63 -4.96 -23.82
CA ILE A 453 8.28 -5.46 -24.15
C ILE A 453 7.76 -6.47 -23.11
N GLU A 454 8.66 -7.22 -22.49
CA GLU A 454 8.32 -8.18 -21.44
C GLU A 454 7.63 -7.56 -20.23
N TYR A 455 7.83 -6.24 -20.02
CA TYR A 455 7.19 -5.52 -18.93
C TYR A 455 5.70 -5.25 -19.19
N TYR A 456 5.22 -5.46 -20.42
CA TYR A 456 3.88 -5.07 -20.86
C TYR A 456 3.10 -6.25 -21.42
N PRO A 457 2.83 -7.30 -20.62
CA PRO A 457 2.04 -8.43 -21.11
C PRO A 457 0.64 -7.97 -21.51
N LEU A 458 0.12 -8.55 -22.60
CA LEU A 458 -1.22 -8.20 -23.11
C LEU A 458 -2.34 -8.62 -22.16
N ASP A 459 -2.13 -9.71 -21.42
CA ASP A 459 -3.09 -10.18 -20.41
C ASP A 459 -2.36 -10.60 -19.14
N PHE A 460 -2.90 -10.24 -18.01
CA PHE A 460 -2.43 -10.67 -16.70
C PHE A 460 -3.22 -11.91 -16.29
N LYS A 461 -2.56 -13.10 -16.27
CA LYS A 461 -3.16 -14.35 -15.81
C LYS A 461 -3.37 -14.26 -14.30
N THR A 462 -4.63 -14.36 -14.01
CA THR A 462 -4.99 -14.45 -12.60
C THR A 462 -4.73 -15.84 -12.10
N UNK A 463 -4.06 -15.96 -11.08
CA UNK A 463 -3.56 -17.18 -10.62
C UNK A 463 -4.50 -18.16 -10.06
N UNK A 464 -5.17 -18.65 -10.79
CA UNK A 464 -5.91 -19.77 -10.44
C UNK A 464 -5.14 -21.01 -10.79
N UNK A 465 -4.44 -21.34 -11.11
CA UNK A 465 -3.79 -22.52 -11.44
C UNK A 465 -2.56 -22.44 -12.33
N UNK A 466 -2.15 -21.53 -12.55
CA UNK A 466 -1.05 -21.52 -13.43
C UNK A 466 0.26 -21.04 -12.82
N UNK A 467 0.35 -21.23 -11.83
CA UNK A 467 1.53 -20.88 -11.21
C UNK A 467 2.79 -21.55 -11.66
N UNK A 468 2.63 -22.53 -12.12
CA UNK A 468 3.72 -23.30 -12.69
C UNK A 468 4.20 -22.80 -14.05
N GLN A 469 3.58 -22.25 -14.83
CA GLN A 469 4.07 -21.82 -16.15
C GLN A 469 4.63 -20.39 -16.17
N LEU A 470 4.26 -19.56 -15.21
CA LEU A 470 4.78 -18.19 -15.11
C LEU A 470 6.11 -18.08 -14.34
N GLN A 471 6.51 -19.13 -13.66
CA GLN A 471 7.74 -19.14 -12.86
C GLN A 471 9.02 -18.97 -13.70
N ASN A 472 9.01 -19.37 -14.96
CA ASN A 472 10.20 -19.32 -15.81
C ASN A 472 10.45 -17.97 -16.50
N SER A 473 9.49 -17.04 -16.43
CA SER A 473 9.61 -15.74 -17.08
C SER A 473 9.80 -14.57 -16.13
N ILE A 474 9.92 -14.83 -14.82
CA ILE A 474 9.90 -13.78 -13.80
C ILE A 474 11.30 -13.46 -13.27
N MET A 475 12.13 -12.94 -14.13
CA MET A 475 13.36 -12.26 -13.70
C MET A 475 13.27 -10.75 -13.99
N ILE A 476 12.07 -10.20 -13.87
CA ILE A 476 11.79 -8.82 -14.28
C ILE A 476 11.32 -8.04 -13.05
N LYS A 477 12.03 -6.99 -12.69
CA LYS A 477 11.87 -6.26 -11.44
C LYS A 477 10.98 -5.01 -11.56
N ARG A 478 9.65 -5.19 -11.49
CA ARG A 478 8.70 -4.07 -11.35
C ARG A 478 7.61 -4.44 -10.36
N LYS A 479 7.38 -3.58 -9.41
CA LYS A 479 6.27 -3.76 -8.49
C LYS A 479 5.03 -3.02 -9.01
N ARG A 480 4.12 -3.73 -9.65
CA ARG A 480 2.74 -3.29 -9.83
C ARG A 480 1.92 -3.85 -8.68
N LYS A 481 1.46 -2.98 -7.85
CA LYS A 481 0.55 -3.39 -6.78
C LYS A 481 -0.84 -3.62 -7.36
N ILE A 482 -1.40 -4.75 -7.05
CA ILE A 482 -2.74 -5.12 -7.49
C ILE A 482 -3.60 -5.37 -6.27
N CYS A 483 -4.72 -4.67 -6.24
CA CYS A 483 -5.68 -4.75 -5.16
C CYS A 483 -6.24 -6.15 -5.01
N GLN A 484 -6.03 -6.74 -3.87
CA GLN A 484 -6.77 -7.92 -3.46
C GLN A 484 -8.22 -7.52 -3.16
N LYS A 485 -9.15 -8.08 -3.90
CA LYS A 485 -10.52 -8.03 -3.47
C LYS A 485 -10.95 -9.44 -3.07
N TYR A 486 -11.68 -9.52 -2.01
CA TYR A 486 -12.27 -10.75 -1.50
C TYR A 486 -12.74 -11.66 -2.65
N ASN A 487 -12.29 -12.89 -2.63
CA ASN A 487 -12.46 -13.94 -3.63
C ASN A 487 -11.50 -13.85 -4.83
N SER A 488 -10.29 -14.22 -4.51
CA SER A 488 -9.36 -15.00 -5.32
C SER A 488 -9.14 -14.61 -6.77
N ALA A 489 -8.21 -13.70 -7.01
CA ALA A 489 -7.34 -13.74 -8.18
C ALA A 489 -6.07 -12.97 -7.87
N TYR A 490 -5.02 -13.68 -7.56
CA TYR A 490 -3.70 -13.07 -7.48
C TYR A 490 -3.26 -12.69 -8.89
N ILE A 491 -2.93 -11.44 -9.07
CA ILE A 491 -2.34 -10.97 -10.31
C ILE A 491 -0.82 -10.97 -10.12
N CYS A 492 -0.12 -11.61 -11.04
CA CYS A 492 1.34 -11.62 -10.99
C CYS A 492 1.89 -10.23 -11.28
N TYR A 493 2.68 -9.72 -10.36
CA TYR A 493 3.42 -8.48 -10.56
C TYR A 493 4.58 -8.71 -11.50
N VAL A 494 4.82 -7.77 -12.38
CA VAL A 494 6.01 -7.71 -13.22
C VAL A 494 6.97 -6.71 -12.57
N PHE A 495 8.18 -7.16 -12.24
CA PHE A 495 9.21 -6.25 -11.71
C PHE A 495 9.97 -5.62 -12.89
N VAL A 496 9.96 -4.29 -12.97
CA VAL A 496 10.65 -3.54 -14.02
C VAL A 496 12.06 -3.19 -13.53
N GLU A 497 13.05 -3.61 -14.29
CA GLU A 497 14.43 -3.19 -14.05
C GLU A 497 14.56 -1.71 -14.42
N GLN A 498 14.82 -0.84 -13.43
CA GLN A 498 14.92 0.61 -13.62
C GLN A 498 15.93 0.98 -14.71
N ARG A 499 17.12 0.36 -14.70
CA ARG A 499 18.18 0.65 -15.67
C ARG A 499 17.74 0.38 -17.10
N CYS A 500 17.05 -0.74 -17.31
CA CYS A 500 16.55 -1.12 -18.64
C CYS A 500 15.46 -0.14 -19.13
N LEU A 501 14.57 0.26 -18.21
CA LEU A 501 13.52 1.24 -18.51
C LEU A 501 14.13 2.57 -18.93
N LEU A 502 15.06 3.11 -18.13
CA LEU A 502 15.68 4.41 -18.40
C LEU A 502 16.51 4.38 -19.69
N ALA A 503 17.28 3.32 -19.93
CA ALA A 503 18.06 3.16 -21.14
C ALA A 503 17.16 3.12 -22.40
N ALA A 504 16.02 2.43 -22.32
CA ALA A 504 15.04 2.39 -23.41
C ALA A 504 14.47 3.79 -23.69
N MET A 505 14.14 4.56 -22.63
CA MET A 505 13.63 5.93 -22.76
C MET A 505 14.65 6.88 -23.34
N ASP A 506 15.90 6.80 -22.87
CA ASP A 506 16.97 7.71 -23.31
C ASP A 506 17.17 7.65 -24.82
N SER A 507 17.03 6.48 -25.41
CA SER A 507 17.11 6.31 -26.87
C SER A 507 16.05 7.10 -27.63
N CYS A 508 14.95 7.50 -26.97
CA CYS A 508 13.77 8.14 -27.56
C CYS A 508 13.57 9.60 -27.13
N ASN A 509 14.30 10.07 -26.14
CA ASN A 509 14.12 11.43 -25.56
C ASN A 509 14.26 12.55 -26.60
N HIS A 510 15.09 12.35 -27.63
CA HIS A 510 15.28 13.32 -28.70
C HIS A 510 14.03 13.56 -29.56
N LYS A 511 13.04 12.67 -29.50
CA LYS A 511 11.78 12.76 -30.24
C LYS A 511 10.67 13.55 -29.52
N LEU A 512 10.89 13.94 -28.28
CA LEU A 512 9.92 14.70 -27.49
C LEU A 512 9.75 16.11 -28.06
N THR A 513 8.51 16.60 -28.09
CA THR A 513 8.21 18.00 -28.42
C THR A 513 8.67 18.91 -27.26
N GLU A 514 8.76 20.20 -27.54
CA GLU A 514 9.15 21.18 -26.50
C GLU A 514 8.10 21.24 -25.37
N GLU A 515 6.81 21.10 -25.71
CA GLU A 515 5.74 21.02 -24.71
C GLU A 515 5.87 19.77 -23.83
N GLU A 516 6.20 18.61 -24.44
CA GLU A 516 6.42 17.36 -23.69
C GLU A 516 7.65 17.48 -22.79
N LYS A 517 8.73 18.09 -23.27
CA LYS A 517 9.93 18.33 -22.45
C LYS A 517 9.61 19.22 -21.25
N ALA A 518 8.81 20.29 -21.47
CA ALA A 518 8.39 21.20 -20.41
C ALA A 518 7.55 20.51 -19.33
N ARG A 519 6.73 19.53 -19.72
CA ARG A 519 5.91 18.75 -18.78
C ARG A 519 6.72 17.67 -18.03
N ASN A 520 7.87 17.31 -18.55
CA ASN A 520 8.70 16.23 -17.95
C ASN A 520 9.71 16.83 -16.98
N CYS A 521 9.23 17.57 -16.02
CA CYS A 521 10.08 18.23 -15.02
C CYS A 521 9.43 18.14 -13.64
N HIS A 522 10.24 18.35 -12.61
CA HIS A 522 9.73 18.49 -11.24
C HIS A 522 9.59 19.96 -10.89
N THR A 523 8.52 20.30 -10.20
CA THR A 523 8.28 21.65 -9.70
C THR A 523 8.11 21.63 -8.18
N GLN A 524 8.31 22.77 -7.56
CA GLN A 524 8.08 22.94 -6.14
C GLN A 524 6.62 23.34 -5.89
N CYS A 525 6.20 23.21 -4.64
CA CYS A 525 4.90 23.68 -4.17
C CYS A 525 4.79 25.20 -4.36
N ALA A 526 3.70 25.66 -4.96
CA ALA A 526 3.41 27.09 -5.13
C ALA A 526 2.57 27.59 -3.96
N VAL A 527 2.86 28.80 -3.51
CA VAL A 527 2.12 29.49 -2.44
C VAL A 527 1.38 30.69 -3.06
N TYR A 528 0.11 30.82 -2.73
CA TYR A 528 -0.74 31.88 -3.24
C TYR A 528 -1.37 32.62 -2.05
N VAL A 529 -1.28 33.95 -2.08
CA VAL A 529 -1.91 34.83 -1.09
C VAL A 529 -2.66 35.97 -1.80
N TYR A 530 -3.71 36.44 -1.18
CA TYR A 530 -4.40 37.64 -1.67
C TYR A 530 -3.48 38.85 -1.50
N ASP A 531 -3.27 39.61 -2.55
CA ASP A 531 -2.46 40.82 -2.54
C ASP A 531 -3.22 41.94 -3.26
N GLN A 532 -3.73 42.88 -2.50
CA GLN A 532 -4.50 44.00 -3.03
C GLN A 532 -3.69 44.93 -3.95
N GLU A 533 -2.36 44.97 -3.79
CA GLU A 533 -1.47 45.81 -4.60
C GLU A 533 -1.17 45.18 -5.96
N THR A 534 -1.25 43.86 -6.05
CA THR A 534 -1.06 43.14 -7.31
C THR A 534 -2.35 43.23 -8.14
N ASP A 535 -2.23 43.66 -9.37
CA ASP A 535 -3.37 43.70 -10.31
C ASP A 535 -2.85 43.32 -11.70
N PHE A 536 -3.18 42.11 -12.13
CA PHE A 536 -2.81 41.62 -13.44
C PHE A 536 -3.96 40.80 -14.02
N ARG A 537 -3.86 40.50 -15.30
CA ARG A 537 -4.85 39.67 -16.00
C ARG A 537 -4.36 38.23 -16.01
N TYR A 538 -5.17 37.31 -15.48
CA TYR A 538 -4.92 35.89 -15.57
C TYR A 538 -5.68 35.28 -16.74
N SER A 539 -4.97 34.82 -17.78
CA SER A 539 -5.58 34.27 -18.99
C SER A 539 -5.94 32.80 -18.79
N SER A 540 -7.18 32.46 -19.02
CA SER A 540 -7.67 31.10 -18.91
C SER A 540 -7.15 30.22 -20.06
N VAL A 541 -6.77 28.99 -19.75
CA VAL A 541 -6.43 28.00 -20.78
C VAL A 541 -7.68 27.39 -21.44
N LEU A 542 -8.86 27.63 -20.85
CA LEU A 542 -10.16 27.20 -21.40
C LEU A 542 -11.14 28.36 -21.38
N PRO A 543 -10.90 29.43 -22.15
CA PRO A 543 -11.69 30.68 -22.05
C PRO A 543 -13.18 30.53 -22.39
N HIS A 544 -13.54 29.47 -23.12
CA HIS A 544 -14.94 29.16 -23.44
C HIS A 544 -15.70 28.55 -22.23
N LEU A 545 -15.00 28.01 -21.26
CA LEU A 545 -15.58 27.44 -20.02
C LEU A 545 -15.35 28.37 -18.82
N PHE A 546 -14.17 28.94 -18.74
CA PHE A 546 -13.70 29.77 -17.64
C PHE A 546 -13.13 31.06 -18.22
N PRO A 547 -13.82 32.19 -18.10
CA PRO A 547 -13.36 33.46 -18.69
C PRO A 547 -12.09 33.96 -17.99
N ASP A 548 -11.31 34.76 -18.72
CA ASP A 548 -10.14 35.43 -18.16
C ASP A 548 -10.49 36.21 -16.89
N ILE A 549 -9.61 36.19 -15.91
CA ILE A 549 -9.72 37.00 -14.70
C ILE A 549 -9.07 38.35 -14.98
N VAL A 550 -9.88 39.39 -15.11
CA VAL A 550 -9.46 40.72 -15.55
C VAL A 550 -8.65 41.44 -14.46
N HIS A 551 -9.08 41.30 -13.23
CA HIS A 551 -8.36 41.86 -12.06
C HIS A 551 -7.99 40.71 -11.14
N CYS A 552 -6.77 40.25 -11.25
CA CYS A 552 -6.25 39.15 -10.42
C CYS A 552 -5.35 39.73 -9.31
N HIS A 553 -5.82 39.61 -8.08
CA HIS A 553 -5.15 40.12 -6.87
C HIS A 553 -4.47 38.98 -6.10
N VAL A 554 -3.56 38.26 -6.77
CA VAL A 554 -2.90 37.09 -6.15
C VAL A 554 -1.39 37.20 -6.42
N GLY A 555 -0.64 37.23 -5.32
CA GLY A 555 0.83 37.25 -5.35
C GLY A 555 1.46 35.92 -4.96
#